data_d99b4e798ed53fb0e43d66342c7b481e
#
_entry.id   d99b4e798ed53fb0e43d66342c7b481e
#
_cell.length_a   1.000
_cell.length_b   1.000
_cell.length_c   1.000
_cell.angle_alpha   90.00
_cell.angle_beta   90.00
_cell.angle_gamma   90.00
#
_symmetry.space_group_name_H-M   'P 1'
#
loop_
_entity.id
_entity.type
_entity.pdbx_description
1 polymer ?
#
loop_
_entity_poly.entity_id
_entity_poly.type
_entity_poly.pdbx_seq_one_letter_code
_entity_poly.pdbx_strand_id
1 'polypeptide(L)'
;MSPESFDHRFGGTRRLYGQHAVEKLRNAHIAVIGIGGVGSWAAEALARTAVGTITLIDLDDICVTNTNRQLHATADTIGQAKVDVMAERLQAINPECTVHRIDDFITPDNIPDLITQQFDYVIDAIDNFRVKASLIAHCHYNKIKVITTGGAGGQMDPTQIQVTDLTKTWHDPLARKVRNQLRDQHGLNKNTKRKFGVDCVFSAEQSVYPQPDGSVCQQKPAGGGSQKMDCTSGFGASTMVTATFGFVAVARVVKKLTQ
;
A
#
# COMPACT_ATOMS: atom_id res chain seq x y z
N MET A 1 25.00 12.20 23.59
CA MET A 1 23.77 11.57 23.05
C MET A 1 23.99 10.05 23.12
N SER A 2 23.02 9.28 23.62
CA SER A 2 23.16 7.82 23.58
C SER A 2 23.23 7.34 22.13
N PRO A 3 23.94 6.24 21.82
CA PRO A 3 23.98 5.65 20.47
C PRO A 3 22.59 5.27 19.93
N GLU A 4 21.62 5.15 20.81
CA GLU A 4 20.23 4.75 20.51
C GLU A 4 19.27 5.94 20.31
N SER A 5 19.76 7.19 20.41
CA SER A 5 18.93 8.37 20.23
C SER A 5 18.34 8.44 18.81
N PHE A 6 17.14 9.05 18.70
CA PHE A 6 16.51 9.33 17.40
C PHE A 6 17.47 9.97 16.39
N ASP A 7 18.22 10.98 16.84
CA ASP A 7 19.17 11.69 16.00
C ASP A 7 20.31 10.83 15.48
N HIS A 8 20.76 9.88 16.27
CA HIS A 8 21.78 8.91 15.85
C HIS A 8 21.19 7.92 14.85
N ARG A 9 19.99 7.39 15.15
CA ARG A 9 19.29 6.41 14.32
C ARG A 9 18.94 6.96 12.93
N PHE A 10 18.45 8.19 12.86
CA PHE A 10 17.97 8.81 11.62
C PHE A 10 18.91 9.90 11.06
N GLY A 11 20.16 9.91 11.49
CA GLY A 11 21.18 10.85 10.98
C GLY A 11 21.40 10.75 9.47
N GLY A 12 21.28 9.56 8.88
CA GLY A 12 21.30 9.36 7.43
C GLY A 12 20.13 10.01 6.71
N THR A 13 18.93 9.83 7.26
CA THR A 13 17.70 10.43 6.74
C THR A 13 17.79 11.96 6.78
N ARG A 14 18.32 12.52 7.89
CA ARG A 14 18.52 13.96 8.04
C ARG A 14 19.53 14.53 7.03
N ARG A 15 20.61 13.83 6.77
CA ARG A 15 21.59 14.28 5.75
C ARG A 15 21.01 14.27 4.33
N LEU A 16 20.05 13.38 4.06
CA LEU A 16 19.42 13.27 2.76
C LEU A 16 18.28 14.27 2.54
N TYR A 17 17.38 14.41 3.54
CA TYR A 17 16.17 15.21 3.41
C TYR A 17 16.24 16.57 4.09
N GLY A 18 17.22 16.79 4.98
CA GLY A 18 17.37 18.00 5.80
C GLY A 18 16.62 17.89 7.14
N GLN A 19 17.04 18.73 8.10
CA GLN A 19 16.48 18.75 9.47
C GLN A 19 14.98 19.00 9.48
N HIS A 20 14.52 20.05 8.79
CA HIS A 20 13.10 20.42 8.76
C HIS A 20 12.20 19.32 8.16
N ALA A 21 12.69 18.62 7.15
CA ALA A 21 11.95 17.49 6.57
C ALA A 21 11.81 16.33 7.56
N VAL A 22 12.87 16.01 8.32
CA VAL A 22 12.82 14.96 9.34
C VAL A 22 11.87 15.35 10.48
N GLU A 23 11.83 16.61 10.90
CA GLU A 23 10.88 17.11 11.88
C GLU A 23 9.42 16.97 11.39
N LYS A 24 9.14 17.30 10.11
CA LYS A 24 7.82 17.06 9.51
C LYS A 24 7.45 15.57 9.54
N LEU A 25 8.38 14.68 9.19
CA LEU A 25 8.14 13.23 9.21
C LEU A 25 7.92 12.70 10.63
N ARG A 26 8.71 13.16 11.60
CA ARG A 26 8.55 12.79 13.02
C ARG A 26 7.20 13.19 13.59
N ASN A 27 6.61 14.28 13.11
CA ASN A 27 5.30 14.74 13.53
C ASN A 27 4.15 14.19 12.66
N ALA A 28 4.45 13.51 11.56
CA ALA A 28 3.43 13.01 10.65
C ALA A 28 2.74 11.76 11.19
N HIS A 29 1.43 11.68 10.92
CA HIS A 29 0.59 10.51 11.16
C HIS A 29 0.14 9.90 9.83
N ILE A 30 0.56 8.69 9.53
CA ILE A 30 0.28 8.02 8.26
C ILE A 30 -0.49 6.73 8.51
N ALA A 31 -1.61 6.56 7.80
CA ALA A 31 -2.33 5.29 7.77
C ALA A 31 -1.85 4.41 6.62
N VAL A 32 -1.64 3.12 6.90
CA VAL A 32 -1.41 2.06 5.91
C VAL A 32 -2.57 1.08 5.98
N ILE A 33 -3.29 0.95 4.88
CA ILE A 33 -4.50 0.13 4.81
C ILE A 33 -4.25 -1.06 3.89
N GLY A 34 -4.40 -2.26 4.45
CA GLY A 34 -3.97 -3.51 3.84
C GLY A 34 -2.49 -3.79 4.11
N ILE A 35 -2.19 -4.66 5.08
CA ILE A 35 -0.82 -5.02 5.50
C ILE A 35 -0.38 -6.31 4.80
N GLY A 36 -0.67 -6.38 3.51
CA GLY A 36 -0.26 -7.47 2.63
C GLY A 36 1.12 -7.28 1.99
N GLY A 37 1.28 -7.80 0.75
CA GLY A 37 2.56 -7.78 0.03
C GLY A 37 3.09 -6.39 -0.31
N VAL A 38 2.23 -5.37 -0.38
CA VAL A 38 2.65 -3.98 -0.62
C VAL A 38 2.69 -3.19 0.68
N GLY A 39 1.61 -3.26 1.49
CA GLY A 39 1.48 -2.44 2.69
C GLY A 39 2.49 -2.78 3.78
N SER A 40 2.90 -4.04 3.93
CA SER A 40 3.93 -4.40 4.90
C SER A 40 5.28 -3.73 4.61
N TRP A 41 5.69 -3.69 3.35
CA TRP A 41 6.90 -2.99 2.92
C TRP A 41 6.76 -1.47 2.98
N ALA A 42 5.57 -0.94 2.73
CA ALA A 42 5.30 0.48 2.94
C ALA A 42 5.43 0.87 4.41
N ALA A 43 4.84 0.10 5.32
CA ALA A 43 4.95 0.33 6.76
C ALA A 43 6.42 0.27 7.24
N GLU A 44 7.18 -0.73 6.80
CA GLU A 44 8.64 -0.84 7.06
C GLU A 44 9.39 0.42 6.62
N ALA A 45 9.13 0.88 5.39
CA ALA A 45 9.79 2.05 4.83
C ALA A 45 9.46 3.33 5.60
N LEU A 46 8.21 3.50 6.06
CA LEU A 46 7.80 4.65 6.89
C LEU A 46 8.58 4.69 8.21
N ALA A 47 8.64 3.57 8.95
CA ALA A 47 9.38 3.49 10.20
C ALA A 47 10.87 3.78 10.01
N ARG A 48 11.48 3.27 8.92
CA ARG A 48 12.89 3.51 8.56
C ARG A 48 13.16 4.94 8.07
N THR A 49 12.12 5.70 7.77
CA THR A 49 12.23 7.08 7.30
C THR A 49 11.87 8.10 8.40
N ALA A 50 11.82 7.66 9.66
CA ALA A 50 11.58 8.50 10.83
C ALA A 50 10.13 9.04 10.95
N VAL A 51 9.13 8.37 10.37
CA VAL A 51 7.72 8.73 10.59
C VAL A 51 7.37 8.47 12.04
N GLY A 52 6.71 9.45 12.67
CA GLY A 52 6.48 9.41 14.13
C GLY A 52 5.20 8.67 14.54
N THR A 53 4.17 8.63 13.69
CA THR A 53 2.94 7.89 13.99
C THR A 53 2.47 7.10 12.77
N ILE A 54 2.20 5.82 12.95
CA ILE A 54 1.72 4.92 11.89
C ILE A 54 0.47 4.19 12.41
N THR A 55 -0.62 4.24 11.65
CA THR A 55 -1.79 3.39 11.88
C THR A 55 -1.81 2.26 10.86
N LEU A 56 -1.88 1.03 11.33
CA LEU A 56 -2.00 -0.18 10.52
C LEU A 56 -3.44 -0.68 10.58
N ILE A 57 -4.05 -0.96 9.42
CA ILE A 57 -5.43 -1.49 9.34
C ILE A 57 -5.44 -2.74 8.47
N ASP A 58 -5.70 -3.90 9.07
CA ASP A 58 -5.84 -5.21 8.42
C ASP A 58 -6.44 -6.19 9.43
N LEU A 59 -7.34 -7.09 9.05
CA LEU A 59 -7.92 -8.13 9.93
C LEU A 59 -7.30 -9.50 9.70
N ASP A 60 -6.51 -9.68 8.64
CA ASP A 60 -6.01 -11.00 8.31
C ASP A 60 -4.90 -11.48 9.24
N ASP A 61 -4.87 -12.80 9.45
CA ASP A 61 -3.71 -13.49 9.99
C ASP A 61 -2.66 -13.77 8.90
N ILE A 62 -1.44 -14.02 9.37
CA ILE A 62 -0.32 -14.39 8.52
C ILE A 62 -0.48 -15.85 8.08
N CYS A 63 -0.54 -16.07 6.76
CA CYS A 63 -0.63 -17.40 6.16
C CYS A 63 0.73 -17.81 5.56
N VAL A 64 1.03 -19.11 5.57
CA VAL A 64 2.25 -19.65 4.94
C VAL A 64 2.38 -19.27 3.46
N THR A 65 1.25 -19.11 2.74
CA THR A 65 1.24 -18.67 1.34
C THR A 65 1.64 -17.20 1.15
N ASN A 66 1.79 -16.45 2.23
CA ASN A 66 2.24 -15.05 2.21
C ASN A 66 3.76 -14.92 2.15
N THR A 67 4.51 -15.98 2.44
CA THR A 67 5.98 -15.99 2.59
C THR A 67 6.71 -15.42 1.38
N ASN A 68 6.19 -15.61 0.17
CA ASN A 68 6.84 -15.16 -1.07
C ASN A 68 6.78 -13.65 -1.31
N ARG A 69 6.00 -12.87 -0.48
CA ARG A 69 5.80 -11.45 -0.75
C ARG A 69 5.51 -10.55 0.45
N GLN A 70 5.09 -11.10 1.59
CA GLN A 70 4.77 -10.30 2.78
C GLN A 70 5.93 -10.33 3.78
N LEU A 71 6.39 -9.16 4.19
CA LEU A 71 7.58 -8.98 5.02
C LEU A 71 7.53 -9.74 6.35
N HIS A 72 6.36 -9.75 6.98
CA HIS A 72 6.12 -10.35 8.29
C HIS A 72 5.87 -11.86 8.26
N ALA A 73 5.71 -12.45 7.06
CA ALA A 73 5.43 -13.87 6.92
C ALA A 73 6.71 -14.71 7.03
N THR A 74 7.04 -15.09 8.25
CA THR A 74 8.15 -15.97 8.62
C THR A 74 7.62 -17.22 9.33
N ALA A 75 8.46 -18.24 9.50
CA ALA A 75 8.04 -19.50 10.15
C ALA A 75 7.44 -19.27 11.55
N ASP A 76 7.98 -18.31 12.30
CA ASP A 76 7.60 -18.03 13.68
C ASP A 76 6.35 -17.16 13.82
N THR A 77 5.87 -16.56 12.72
CA THR A 77 4.75 -15.61 12.76
C THR A 77 3.47 -16.13 12.09
N ILE A 78 3.51 -17.31 11.48
CA ILE A 78 2.33 -17.92 10.85
C ILE A 78 1.20 -18.08 11.88
N GLY A 79 -0.01 -17.64 11.53
CA GLY A 79 -1.20 -17.64 12.38
C GLY A 79 -1.33 -16.47 13.34
N GLN A 80 -0.38 -15.55 13.36
CA GLN A 80 -0.49 -14.30 14.14
C GLN A 80 -1.13 -13.20 13.31
N ALA A 81 -1.79 -12.24 13.98
CA ALA A 81 -2.40 -11.08 13.32
C ALA A 81 -1.32 -10.22 12.64
N LYS A 82 -1.55 -9.84 11.38
CA LYS A 82 -0.59 -9.05 10.59
C LYS A 82 -0.25 -7.72 11.25
N VAL A 83 -1.24 -7.03 11.80
CA VAL A 83 -1.06 -5.72 12.43
C VAL A 83 -0.21 -5.80 13.69
N ASP A 84 -0.29 -6.89 14.45
CA ASP A 84 0.47 -7.08 15.68
C ASP A 84 1.94 -7.30 15.36
N VAL A 85 2.24 -8.27 14.50
CA VAL A 85 3.62 -8.59 14.11
C VAL A 85 4.31 -7.39 13.45
N MET A 86 3.58 -6.66 12.60
CA MET A 86 4.13 -5.46 12.00
C MET A 86 4.35 -4.35 13.01
N ALA A 87 3.45 -4.13 13.96
CA ALA A 87 3.63 -3.08 14.97
C ALA A 87 4.87 -3.32 15.83
N GLU A 88 5.08 -4.55 16.31
CA GLU A 88 6.29 -4.92 17.06
C GLU A 88 7.55 -4.65 16.25
N ARG A 89 7.52 -5.02 14.97
CA ARG A 89 8.65 -4.80 14.06
C ARG A 89 8.92 -3.29 13.84
N LEU A 90 7.88 -2.48 13.62
CA LEU A 90 8.06 -1.04 13.43
C LEU A 90 8.61 -0.36 14.67
N GLN A 91 8.16 -0.76 15.87
CA GLN A 91 8.68 -0.26 17.14
C GLN A 91 10.14 -0.70 17.39
N ALA A 92 10.53 -1.91 16.95
CA ALA A 92 11.93 -2.35 17.02
C ALA A 92 12.85 -1.51 16.09
N ILE A 93 12.32 -1.03 14.96
CA ILE A 93 13.04 -0.15 14.02
C ILE A 93 13.11 1.28 14.56
N ASN A 94 11.99 1.82 14.98
CA ASN A 94 11.84 3.17 15.52
C ASN A 94 11.11 3.14 16.86
N PRO A 95 11.82 3.00 17.98
CA PRO A 95 11.22 2.92 19.31
C PRO A 95 10.39 4.17 19.72
N GLU A 96 10.63 5.32 19.06
CA GLU A 96 9.86 6.54 19.29
C GLU A 96 8.58 6.61 18.41
N CYS A 97 8.38 5.65 17.50
CA CYS A 97 7.19 5.61 16.66
C CYS A 97 5.98 5.12 17.45
N THR A 98 4.91 5.90 17.43
CA THR A 98 3.61 5.44 17.91
C THR A 98 2.95 4.59 16.82
N VAL A 99 2.64 3.33 17.13
CA VAL A 99 1.98 2.44 16.18
C VAL A 99 0.59 2.07 16.69
N HIS A 100 -0.43 2.54 15.98
CA HIS A 100 -1.82 2.14 16.23
C HIS A 100 -2.16 0.92 15.38
N ARG A 101 -2.78 -0.08 16.02
CA ARG A 101 -3.23 -1.33 15.38
C ARG A 101 -4.74 -1.32 15.32
N ILE A 102 -5.30 -1.50 14.15
CA ILE A 102 -6.73 -1.68 13.93
C ILE A 102 -6.88 -3.05 13.27
N ASP A 103 -7.21 -4.03 14.11
CA ASP A 103 -7.47 -5.41 13.72
C ASP A 103 -8.93 -5.52 13.26
N ASP A 104 -9.22 -4.93 12.12
CA ASP A 104 -10.55 -4.91 11.52
C ASP A 104 -10.45 -4.72 10.00
N PHE A 105 -11.47 -5.22 9.29
CA PHE A 105 -11.63 -4.92 7.87
C PHE A 105 -12.10 -3.49 7.69
N ILE A 106 -11.48 -2.79 6.75
CA ILE A 106 -12.06 -1.56 6.26
C ILE A 106 -13.22 -1.87 5.31
N THR A 107 -14.35 -1.25 5.56
CA THR A 107 -15.60 -1.41 4.79
C THR A 107 -16.14 -0.03 4.41
N PRO A 108 -17.03 0.08 3.39
CA PRO A 108 -17.66 1.35 3.08
C PRO A 108 -18.35 2.00 4.28
N ASP A 109 -18.86 1.19 5.21
CA ASP A 109 -19.65 1.66 6.36
C ASP A 109 -18.79 2.24 7.47
N ASN A 110 -17.58 1.67 7.73
CA ASN A 110 -16.69 2.11 8.80
C ASN A 110 -15.58 3.08 8.33
N ILE A 111 -15.41 3.28 7.02
CA ILE A 111 -14.45 4.26 6.48
C ILE A 111 -14.61 5.65 7.11
N PRO A 112 -15.82 6.22 7.27
CA PRO A 112 -15.96 7.56 7.84
C PRO A 112 -15.46 7.69 9.28
N ASP A 113 -15.55 6.63 10.07
CA ASP A 113 -15.12 6.60 11.45
C ASP A 113 -13.62 6.34 11.59
N LEU A 114 -13.08 5.48 10.74
CA LEU A 114 -11.68 5.08 10.79
C LEU A 114 -10.74 6.04 10.05
N ILE A 115 -11.20 6.65 8.96
CA ILE A 115 -10.36 7.50 8.10
C ILE A 115 -10.79 8.95 8.22
N THR A 116 -10.15 9.66 9.14
CA THR A 116 -10.46 11.04 9.48
C THR A 116 -9.32 11.98 9.10
N GLN A 117 -9.49 13.28 9.33
CA GLN A 117 -8.47 14.31 9.07
C GLN A 117 -7.28 14.27 10.04
N GLN A 118 -7.23 13.32 10.98
CA GLN A 118 -6.06 13.09 11.81
C GLN A 118 -4.84 12.58 11.03
N PHE A 119 -5.07 12.00 9.84
CA PHE A 119 -3.99 11.47 9.02
C PHE A 119 -3.44 12.55 8.07
N ASP A 120 -2.14 12.76 8.10
CA ASP A 120 -1.43 13.59 7.13
C ASP A 120 -1.42 12.94 5.75
N TYR A 121 -1.45 11.59 5.71
CA TYR A 121 -1.51 10.81 4.48
C TYR A 121 -2.10 9.41 4.71
N VAL A 122 -2.78 8.90 3.70
CA VAL A 122 -3.30 7.52 3.66
C VAL A 122 -2.61 6.77 2.52
N ILE A 123 -2.05 5.58 2.81
CA ILE A 123 -1.52 4.65 1.82
C ILE A 123 -2.52 3.51 1.68
N ASP A 124 -3.16 3.43 0.52
CA ASP A 124 -4.14 2.42 0.18
C ASP A 124 -3.48 1.26 -0.58
N ALA A 125 -3.26 0.14 0.10
CA ALA A 125 -2.72 -1.10 -0.43
C ALA A 125 -3.76 -2.25 -0.48
N ILE A 126 -5.06 -1.91 -0.48
CA ILE A 126 -6.18 -2.86 -0.55
C ILE A 126 -6.25 -3.48 -1.96
N ASP A 127 -6.61 -4.74 -2.08
CA ASP A 127 -6.83 -5.43 -3.36
C ASP A 127 -8.31 -5.50 -3.79
N ASN A 128 -9.24 -5.32 -2.86
CA ASN A 128 -10.68 -5.23 -3.16
C ASN A 128 -11.02 -3.89 -3.81
N PHE A 129 -11.30 -3.90 -5.11
CA PHE A 129 -11.54 -2.69 -5.89
C PHE A 129 -12.74 -1.85 -5.42
N ARG A 130 -13.77 -2.46 -4.79
CA ARG A 130 -14.96 -1.75 -4.31
C ARG A 130 -14.64 -0.97 -3.05
N VAL A 131 -14.02 -1.62 -2.07
CA VAL A 131 -13.59 -0.98 -0.82
C VAL A 131 -12.56 0.10 -1.12
N LYS A 132 -11.57 -0.21 -1.97
CA LYS A 132 -10.56 0.74 -2.45
C LYS A 132 -11.18 1.99 -3.09
N ALA A 133 -12.19 1.83 -3.93
CA ALA A 133 -12.90 2.96 -4.54
C ALA A 133 -13.65 3.79 -3.50
N SER A 134 -14.33 3.16 -2.54
CA SER A 134 -15.02 3.85 -1.45
C SER A 134 -14.04 4.65 -0.59
N LEU A 135 -12.89 4.07 -0.24
CA LEU A 135 -11.83 4.74 0.51
C LEU A 135 -11.28 5.97 -0.24
N ILE A 136 -10.94 5.78 -1.52
CA ILE A 136 -10.43 6.89 -2.36
C ILE A 136 -11.48 8.01 -2.48
N ALA A 137 -12.75 7.66 -2.68
CA ALA A 137 -13.83 8.63 -2.77
C ALA A 137 -14.00 9.41 -1.46
N HIS A 138 -14.00 8.71 -0.32
CA HIS A 138 -14.06 9.33 1.00
C HIS A 138 -12.88 10.29 1.22
N CYS A 139 -11.66 9.87 0.95
CA CYS A 139 -10.49 10.73 1.05
C CYS A 139 -10.59 11.96 0.14
N HIS A 140 -11.03 11.77 -1.10
CA HIS A 140 -11.19 12.86 -2.07
C HIS A 140 -12.19 13.92 -1.58
N TYR A 141 -13.39 13.50 -1.15
CA TYR A 141 -14.44 14.42 -0.72
C TYR A 141 -14.12 15.12 0.60
N ASN A 142 -13.40 14.45 1.50
CA ASN A 142 -12.99 14.99 2.79
C ASN A 142 -11.60 15.66 2.76
N LYS A 143 -10.97 15.80 1.58
CA LYS A 143 -9.64 16.44 1.40
C LYS A 143 -8.52 15.77 2.20
N ILE A 144 -8.66 14.47 2.45
CA ILE A 144 -7.61 13.64 3.06
C ILE A 144 -6.64 13.21 1.95
N LYS A 145 -5.35 13.43 2.15
CA LYS A 145 -4.35 13.04 1.15
C LYS A 145 -4.25 11.53 1.07
N VAL A 146 -4.33 10.98 -0.13
CA VAL A 146 -4.25 9.54 -0.37
C VAL A 146 -3.36 9.22 -1.56
N ILE A 147 -2.60 8.13 -1.43
CA ILE A 147 -1.95 7.43 -2.53
C ILE A 147 -2.49 6.01 -2.59
N THR A 148 -2.79 5.53 -3.78
CA THR A 148 -3.28 4.18 -3.99
C THR A 148 -2.26 3.36 -4.76
N THR A 149 -2.35 2.04 -4.65
CA THR A 149 -1.54 1.10 -5.43
C THR A 149 -2.43 0.28 -6.36
N GLY A 150 -1.95 0.03 -7.55
CA GLY A 150 -2.55 -0.92 -8.48
C GLY A 150 -2.29 -2.37 -8.06
N GLY A 151 -2.58 -3.29 -8.98
CA GLY A 151 -2.30 -4.70 -8.79
C GLY A 151 -0.81 -5.01 -8.95
N ALA A 152 -0.20 -5.62 -7.95
CA ALA A 152 1.21 -6.03 -7.96
C ALA A 152 1.40 -7.52 -8.29
N GLY A 153 0.33 -8.21 -8.69
CA GLY A 153 0.37 -9.62 -9.09
C GLY A 153 0.55 -9.81 -10.59
N GLY A 154 1.18 -10.93 -10.97
CA GLY A 154 1.44 -11.28 -12.37
C GLY A 154 2.56 -10.47 -13.01
N GLN A 155 3.45 -9.86 -12.24
CA GLN A 155 4.53 -8.99 -12.69
C GLN A 155 5.86 -9.46 -12.12
N MET A 156 6.95 -9.25 -12.87
CA MET A 156 8.29 -9.73 -12.53
C MET A 156 9.35 -8.62 -12.54
N ASP A 157 9.13 -7.55 -13.31
CA ASP A 157 10.09 -6.47 -13.51
C ASP A 157 9.77 -5.24 -12.66
N PRO A 158 10.45 -5.04 -11.51
CA PRO A 158 10.22 -3.87 -10.66
C PRO A 158 10.65 -2.55 -11.31
N THR A 159 11.45 -2.57 -12.38
CA THR A 159 11.91 -1.34 -13.05
C THR A 159 10.80 -0.65 -13.86
N GLN A 160 9.70 -1.35 -14.12
CA GLN A 160 8.54 -0.80 -14.83
C GLN A 160 7.51 -0.13 -13.90
N ILE A 161 7.80 -0.06 -12.60
CA ILE A 161 6.92 0.57 -11.62
C ILE A 161 6.98 2.09 -11.76
N GLN A 162 5.81 2.72 -11.82
CA GLN A 162 5.63 4.14 -12.04
C GLN A 162 4.60 4.74 -11.08
N VAL A 163 4.63 6.08 -10.96
CA VAL A 163 3.58 6.85 -10.27
C VAL A 163 2.94 7.82 -11.23
N THR A 164 1.63 7.74 -11.36
CA THR A 164 0.84 8.71 -12.13
C THR A 164 -0.52 8.95 -11.47
N ASP A 165 -1.29 9.92 -11.98
CA ASP A 165 -2.69 10.03 -11.56
C ASP A 165 -3.45 8.74 -11.92
N LEU A 166 -4.31 8.26 -11.01
CA LEU A 166 -5.07 7.02 -11.18
C LEU A 166 -5.82 6.96 -12.52
N THR A 167 -6.25 8.11 -13.06
CA THR A 167 -6.93 8.18 -14.37
C THR A 167 -6.02 7.82 -15.54
N LYS A 168 -4.70 7.87 -15.36
CA LYS A 168 -3.70 7.69 -16.41
C LYS A 168 -2.96 6.35 -16.34
N THR A 169 -3.37 5.45 -15.46
CA THR A 169 -2.78 4.11 -15.37
C THR A 169 -3.21 3.23 -16.55
N TRP A 170 -2.34 2.34 -16.99
CA TRP A 170 -2.59 1.36 -18.04
C TRP A 170 -2.05 -0.02 -17.65
N HIS A 171 -2.40 -1.06 -18.38
CA HIS A 171 -2.04 -2.48 -18.12
C HIS A 171 -2.39 -2.99 -16.70
N ASP A 172 -3.15 -2.25 -15.93
CA ASP A 172 -3.53 -2.58 -14.56
C ASP A 172 -5.05 -2.83 -14.45
N PRO A 173 -5.45 -4.11 -14.34
CA PRO A 173 -6.87 -4.49 -14.24
C PRO A 173 -7.53 -3.99 -12.95
N LEU A 174 -6.79 -3.93 -11.82
CA LEU A 174 -7.31 -3.43 -10.55
C LEU A 174 -7.59 -1.93 -10.65
N ALA A 175 -6.60 -1.14 -11.07
CA ALA A 175 -6.75 0.29 -11.24
C ALA A 175 -7.88 0.64 -12.24
N ARG A 176 -8.06 -0.16 -13.30
CA ARG A 176 -9.17 0.01 -14.24
C ARG A 176 -10.53 -0.18 -13.57
N LYS A 177 -10.69 -1.25 -12.76
CA LYS A 177 -11.94 -1.48 -12.01
C LYS A 177 -12.22 -0.36 -11.02
N VAL A 178 -11.19 0.11 -10.32
CA VAL A 178 -11.30 1.24 -9.36
C VAL A 178 -11.73 2.52 -10.08
N ARG A 179 -11.12 2.87 -11.22
CA ARG A 179 -11.52 4.05 -12.00
C ARG A 179 -12.99 4.00 -12.43
N ASN A 180 -13.46 2.83 -12.88
CA ASN A 180 -14.86 2.66 -13.28
C ASN A 180 -15.78 2.82 -12.07
N GLN A 181 -15.47 2.13 -10.97
CA GLN A 181 -16.25 2.23 -9.72
C GLN A 181 -16.34 3.67 -9.20
N LEU A 182 -15.24 4.42 -9.22
CA LEU A 182 -15.20 5.83 -8.82
C LEU A 182 -16.13 6.71 -9.68
N ARG A 183 -16.18 6.47 -10.99
CA ARG A 183 -17.05 7.22 -11.89
C ARG A 183 -18.52 6.81 -11.77
N ASP A 184 -18.78 5.52 -11.71
CA ASP A 184 -20.12 4.97 -11.82
C ASP A 184 -20.88 5.05 -10.48
N GLN A 185 -20.20 4.83 -9.37
CA GLN A 185 -20.82 4.73 -8.04
C GLN A 185 -20.54 5.91 -7.13
N HIS A 186 -19.38 6.55 -7.30
CA HIS A 186 -18.95 7.64 -6.41
C HIS A 186 -18.99 9.03 -7.07
N GLY A 187 -19.37 9.13 -8.32
CA GLY A 187 -19.54 10.42 -9.01
C GLY A 187 -18.25 11.19 -9.27
N LEU A 188 -17.08 10.59 -9.02
CA LEU A 188 -15.80 11.22 -9.31
C LEU A 188 -15.65 11.40 -10.82
N ASN A 189 -15.74 12.62 -11.22
CA ASN A 189 -15.36 13.13 -12.52
C ASN A 189 -15.69 12.24 -13.74
N LYS A 190 -16.95 12.27 -14.18
CA LYS A 190 -17.42 11.53 -15.37
C LYS A 190 -16.67 11.92 -16.65
N ASN A 191 -16.03 13.10 -16.67
CA ASN A 191 -15.18 13.50 -17.78
C ASN A 191 -13.83 12.77 -17.72
N THR A 192 -13.63 11.81 -18.62
CA THR A 192 -12.44 10.94 -18.69
C THR A 192 -11.12 11.70 -18.93
N LYS A 193 -11.18 12.96 -19.41
CA LYS A 193 -10.00 13.80 -19.63
C LYS A 193 -9.48 14.47 -18.36
N ARG A 194 -10.30 14.57 -17.30
CA ARG A 194 -9.90 15.21 -16.05
C ARG A 194 -9.28 14.20 -15.09
N LYS A 195 -8.22 14.63 -14.39
CA LYS A 195 -7.55 13.86 -13.34
C LYS A 195 -8.43 13.70 -12.10
N PHE A 196 -8.24 12.62 -11.35
CA PHE A 196 -8.83 12.48 -10.02
C PHE A 196 -8.04 13.25 -8.94
N GLY A 197 -6.78 13.58 -9.21
CA GLY A 197 -5.88 14.15 -8.21
C GLY A 197 -5.35 13.13 -7.21
N VAL A 198 -5.45 11.85 -7.54
CA VAL A 198 -5.01 10.72 -6.70
C VAL A 198 -3.81 10.05 -7.36
N ASP A 199 -2.66 10.11 -6.70
CA ASP A 199 -1.46 9.40 -7.15
C ASP A 199 -1.69 7.88 -7.04
N CYS A 200 -1.29 7.14 -8.07
CA CYS A 200 -1.36 5.68 -8.12
C CYS A 200 0.01 5.11 -8.48
N VAL A 201 0.52 4.21 -7.64
CA VAL A 201 1.67 3.36 -7.97
C VAL A 201 1.16 2.19 -8.79
N PHE A 202 1.72 1.95 -9.96
CA PHE A 202 1.33 0.86 -10.85
C PHE A 202 2.53 0.39 -11.67
N SER A 203 2.46 -0.80 -12.26
CA SER A 203 3.45 -1.24 -13.24
C SER A 203 2.93 -1.08 -14.66
N ALA A 204 3.81 -0.65 -15.55
CA ALA A 204 3.57 -0.64 -16.99
C ALA A 204 3.70 -2.04 -17.63
N GLU A 205 4.22 -3.00 -16.89
CA GLU A 205 4.40 -4.38 -17.32
C GLU A 205 3.06 -5.06 -17.60
N GLN A 206 2.98 -5.80 -18.69
CA GLN A 206 1.82 -6.62 -18.97
C GLN A 206 1.83 -7.87 -18.09
N SER A 207 0.76 -8.08 -17.32
CA SER A 207 0.65 -9.21 -16.40
C SER A 207 0.73 -10.56 -17.13
N VAL A 208 1.41 -11.53 -16.50
CA VAL A 208 1.41 -12.92 -16.88
C VAL A 208 0.40 -13.72 -16.09
N TYR A 209 -0.12 -14.78 -16.69
CA TYR A 209 -1.14 -15.65 -16.12
C TYR A 209 -0.64 -17.09 -16.07
N PRO A 210 -0.85 -17.82 -14.97
CA PRO A 210 -0.55 -19.25 -14.92
C PRO A 210 -1.44 -20.01 -15.89
N GLN A 211 -0.86 -21.01 -16.54
CA GLN A 211 -1.53 -21.91 -17.45
C GLN A 211 -1.76 -23.29 -16.80
N PRO A 212 -2.72 -24.09 -17.29
CA PRO A 212 -2.99 -25.43 -16.73
C PRO A 212 -1.80 -26.41 -16.82
N ASP A 213 -0.88 -26.18 -17.73
CA ASP A 213 0.33 -27.00 -17.91
C ASP A 213 1.51 -26.58 -17.01
N GLY A 214 1.26 -25.60 -16.09
CA GLY A 214 2.27 -25.06 -15.19
C GLY A 214 3.17 -23.97 -15.81
N SER A 215 2.99 -23.65 -17.09
CA SER A 215 3.66 -22.50 -17.71
C SER A 215 2.98 -21.17 -17.36
N VAL A 216 3.59 -20.06 -17.76
CA VAL A 216 3.01 -18.74 -17.65
C VAL A 216 3.05 -18.02 -18.99
N CYS A 217 2.00 -17.27 -19.31
CA CYS A 217 1.98 -16.42 -20.50
C CYS A 217 1.12 -15.17 -20.31
N GLN A 218 1.21 -14.22 -21.24
CA GLN A 218 0.43 -12.98 -21.19
C GLN A 218 -1.04 -13.16 -21.60
N GLN A 219 -1.41 -14.34 -22.12
CA GLN A 219 -2.80 -14.62 -22.47
C GLN A 219 -3.57 -15.16 -21.28
N LYS A 220 -4.71 -14.54 -21.01
CA LYS A 220 -5.61 -15.03 -19.96
C LYS A 220 -6.19 -16.38 -20.37
N PRO A 221 -6.17 -17.41 -19.48
CA PRO A 221 -6.74 -18.72 -19.79
C PRO A 221 -8.19 -18.63 -20.28
N ALA A 222 -8.54 -19.36 -21.34
CA ALA A 222 -9.90 -19.46 -21.83
C ALA A 222 -10.79 -20.15 -20.77
N GLY A 223 -11.90 -19.52 -20.37
CA GLY A 223 -12.80 -20.05 -19.36
C GLY A 223 -12.57 -19.56 -17.92
N GLY A 224 -11.57 -18.73 -17.71
CA GLY A 224 -11.37 -18.07 -16.41
C GLY A 224 -12.47 -17.04 -16.12
N GLY A 225 -13.60 -17.48 -15.58
CA GLY A 225 -14.53 -16.63 -14.85
C GLY A 225 -13.78 -15.86 -13.79
N SER A 226 -14.38 -14.83 -13.21
CA SER A 226 -13.86 -14.06 -12.08
C SER A 226 -13.40 -15.06 -10.99
N GLN A 227 -12.15 -15.54 -11.09
CA GLN A 227 -11.56 -16.32 -10.03
C GLN A 227 -11.52 -15.39 -8.82
N LYS A 228 -12.20 -15.79 -7.74
CA LYS A 228 -11.97 -15.20 -6.43
C LYS A 228 -10.47 -15.24 -6.22
N MET A 229 -9.88 -14.14 -5.78
CA MET A 229 -8.48 -14.08 -5.33
C MET A 229 -8.41 -14.84 -3.98
N ASP A 230 -8.54 -16.15 -4.04
CA ASP A 230 -8.20 -17.00 -2.92
C ASP A 230 -6.71 -17.36 -2.98
N CYS A 231 -6.19 -17.84 -1.87
CA CYS A 231 -4.76 -18.13 -1.73
C CYS A 231 -4.22 -19.20 -2.70
N THR A 232 -5.10 -19.86 -3.45
CA THR A 232 -4.76 -21.02 -4.31
C THR A 232 -4.93 -20.75 -5.80
N SER A 233 -5.67 -19.72 -6.21
CA SER A 233 -6.06 -19.49 -7.62
C SER A 233 -5.70 -18.10 -8.17
N GLY A 234 -4.94 -17.29 -7.41
CA GLY A 234 -4.57 -15.92 -7.78
C GLY A 234 -3.40 -15.82 -8.75
N PHE A 235 -3.12 -14.58 -9.16
CA PHE A 235 -1.86 -14.25 -9.85
C PHE A 235 -0.66 -14.64 -8.98
N GLY A 236 0.41 -15.12 -9.60
CA GLY A 236 1.71 -15.18 -8.94
C GLY A 236 2.15 -13.79 -8.48
N ALA A 237 2.96 -13.74 -7.47
CA ALA A 237 3.52 -12.49 -6.96
C ALA A 237 5.00 -12.66 -6.63
N SER A 238 5.74 -11.56 -6.73
CA SER A 238 7.17 -11.50 -6.45
C SER A 238 7.44 -10.42 -5.41
N THR A 239 8.26 -10.72 -4.40
CA THR A 239 8.71 -9.73 -3.42
C THR A 239 9.35 -8.53 -4.08
N MET A 240 10.14 -8.71 -5.14
CA MET A 240 10.82 -7.64 -5.85
C MET A 240 9.82 -6.59 -6.38
N VAL A 241 8.67 -7.02 -6.85
CA VAL A 241 7.61 -6.12 -7.34
C VAL A 241 6.81 -5.54 -6.19
N THR A 242 6.29 -6.40 -5.31
CA THR A 242 5.39 -5.93 -4.23
C THR A 242 6.10 -4.99 -3.26
N ALA A 243 7.34 -5.28 -2.88
CA ALA A 243 8.14 -4.40 -2.04
C ALA A 243 8.43 -3.05 -2.73
N THR A 244 8.77 -3.07 -4.02
CA THR A 244 9.04 -1.84 -4.78
C THR A 244 7.78 -0.97 -4.89
N PHE A 245 6.58 -1.56 -5.06
CA PHE A 245 5.34 -0.80 -4.97
C PHE A 245 5.22 -0.04 -3.63
N GLY A 246 5.50 -0.74 -2.51
CA GLY A 246 5.48 -0.14 -1.17
C GLY A 246 6.51 0.99 -1.04
N PHE A 247 7.75 0.76 -1.46
CA PHE A 247 8.82 1.76 -1.40
C PHE A 247 8.54 3.00 -2.26
N VAL A 248 8.02 2.80 -3.47
CA VAL A 248 7.65 3.90 -4.38
C VAL A 248 6.49 4.71 -3.81
N ALA A 249 5.49 4.05 -3.20
CA ALA A 249 4.39 4.73 -2.52
C ALA A 249 4.91 5.62 -1.38
N VAL A 250 5.77 5.08 -0.50
CA VAL A 250 6.36 5.84 0.61
C VAL A 250 7.27 6.97 0.10
N ALA A 251 8.10 6.72 -0.89
CA ALA A 251 8.95 7.77 -1.47
C ALA A 251 8.10 8.95 -1.99
N ARG A 252 6.95 8.66 -2.61
CA ARG A 252 6.00 9.68 -3.06
C ARG A 252 5.36 10.44 -1.90
N VAL A 253 4.95 9.74 -0.84
CA VAL A 253 4.38 10.34 0.39
C VAL A 253 5.40 11.23 1.07
N VAL A 254 6.61 10.74 1.31
CA VAL A 254 7.71 11.50 1.92
C VAL A 254 7.97 12.78 1.13
N LYS A 255 8.10 12.67 -0.19
CA LYS A 255 8.27 13.85 -1.06
C LYS A 255 7.15 14.88 -0.89
N LYS A 256 5.90 14.45 -0.76
CA LYS A 256 4.73 15.34 -0.60
C LYS A 256 4.64 15.98 0.78
N LEU A 257 5.13 15.31 1.82
CA LEU A 257 5.12 15.84 3.19
C LEU A 257 6.28 16.79 3.45
N THR A 258 7.40 16.60 2.76
CA THR A 258 8.64 17.36 3.03
C THR A 258 8.83 18.58 2.12
N GLN A 259 8.12 18.63 1.00
CA GLN A 259 8.03 19.82 0.14
C GLN A 259 6.95 20.79 0.66
#